data_e1cc7dd4edd00cd72bcc07279355cbf2
#
_entry.id   e1cc7dd4edd00cd72bcc07279355cbf2
#
_cell.length_a   1.000
_cell.length_b   1.000
_cell.length_c   1.000
_cell.angle_alpha   90.00
_cell.angle_beta   90.00
_cell.angle_gamma   90.00
#
_symmetry.space_group_name_H-M   'P 1'
#
loop_
_entity.id
_entity.type
_entity.pdbx_description
1 polymer ?
#
loop_
_entity_poly.entity_id
_entity_poly.type
_entity_poly.pdbx_seq_one_letter_code
_entity_poly.pdbx_strand_id
1 'polypeptide(L)'
;MERWDMLELAFTGKADGNPFVDYEIKGVFSCDKEEKTVEGFYDGGGIYKIRFMPSFEGRYKYRVFGSFSDKEYEGDFTVGKPSGNNHGPVRVKNEFHFAYDDGTPYYSLGTTCYVWHLMSEALKKKTLLSLESSGFNKIRFCVFPKHYCYNTADPKCFPFEGTPMNAALVTKENVFGFDPHTEGNDWDFERFVPEYFRNIEACISELCRLGIEADIILFHPYDRWGFSVMDNETDMRYLRYVIARFSAYRNVWWSLANEYDYMREKTVEHWDEIGNYIMANDPYGHLRSIHNGSVIYDHTKSWITHCSIQRCDIYKTAEYADDYRQKYRKPVVLDEIAYEGNIKDCWGNIAADEMVRRFWEAVCRGAYPGHGETYMSEDDILWWSHGGELKGESHKRVKFLLDILKAVPAHGLRRYPDNDFTTWDCVCAVPENEEDASRTGFRLYYYSFMQPSYRDFDFGGEEEYIVDIIDTMDMTITRAGKFKGYFKIELPTKKYMAIRIQKSV
;
A
#
# COMPACT_ATOMS: atom_id res chain seq x y z
N MET A 1 -4.90 -26.68 5.80
CA MET A 1 -4.54 -25.34 5.35
C MET A 1 -3.43 -24.77 6.24
N GLU A 2 -2.76 -23.74 5.84
CA GLU A 2 -1.74 -23.07 6.65
C GLU A 2 -2.34 -21.92 7.47
N ARG A 3 -1.64 -21.53 8.54
CA ARG A 3 -1.93 -20.31 9.29
C ARG A 3 -1.83 -19.10 8.33
N TRP A 4 -2.75 -18.14 8.46
CA TRP A 4 -2.92 -16.96 7.60
C TRP A 4 -3.30 -17.23 6.14
N ASP A 5 -3.63 -18.46 5.78
CA ASP A 5 -4.32 -18.72 4.53
C ASP A 5 -5.82 -18.49 4.67
N MET A 6 -6.49 -18.22 3.58
CA MET A 6 -7.94 -18.03 3.58
C MET A 6 -8.67 -19.37 3.42
N LEU A 7 -9.56 -19.68 4.35
CA LEU A 7 -10.59 -20.69 4.17
C LEU A 7 -11.82 -20.03 3.53
N GLU A 8 -12.32 -20.57 2.43
CA GLU A 8 -13.60 -20.17 1.85
C GLU A 8 -14.59 -21.35 1.95
N LEU A 9 -15.77 -21.08 2.52
CA LEU A 9 -16.89 -22.01 2.55
C LEU A 9 -18.04 -21.44 1.73
N ALA A 10 -18.71 -22.29 0.95
CA ALA A 10 -19.82 -21.91 0.10
C ALA A 10 -21.09 -22.72 0.43
N PHE A 11 -22.22 -22.05 0.46
CA PHE A 11 -23.52 -22.62 0.82
C PHE A 11 -24.59 -22.19 -0.18
N THR A 12 -25.52 -23.07 -0.48
CA THR A 12 -26.74 -22.72 -1.20
C THR A 12 -27.76 -22.19 -0.22
N GLY A 13 -28.40 -21.06 -0.54
CA GLY A 13 -29.38 -20.39 0.30
C GLY A 13 -30.55 -19.78 -0.48
N LYS A 14 -31.34 -18.98 0.21
CA LYS A 14 -32.51 -18.27 -0.35
C LYS A 14 -32.06 -17.31 -1.45
N ALA A 15 -32.83 -17.23 -2.52
CA ALA A 15 -32.52 -16.41 -3.70
C ALA A 15 -33.73 -15.57 -4.16
N ASP A 16 -34.79 -15.54 -3.38
CA ASP A 16 -35.96 -14.69 -3.59
C ASP A 16 -35.70 -13.26 -3.08
N GLY A 17 -36.43 -12.28 -3.57
CA GLY A 17 -36.24 -10.88 -3.20
C GLY A 17 -34.91 -10.28 -3.68
N ASN A 18 -34.20 -9.62 -2.79
CA ASN A 18 -32.86 -9.11 -3.02
C ASN A 18 -31.84 -9.74 -2.06
N PRO A 19 -31.18 -10.84 -2.43
CA PRO A 19 -30.31 -11.57 -1.53
C PRO A 19 -29.12 -10.77 -0.96
N PHE A 20 -28.75 -9.65 -1.57
CA PHE A 20 -27.67 -8.79 -1.06
C PHE A 20 -28.07 -7.99 0.19
N VAL A 21 -29.38 -7.75 0.40
CA VAL A 21 -29.90 -6.97 1.54
C VAL A 21 -30.86 -7.74 2.43
N ASP A 22 -31.63 -8.69 1.88
CA ASP A 22 -32.68 -9.40 2.61
C ASP A 22 -32.14 -10.52 3.52
N TYR A 23 -30.94 -11.04 3.22
CA TYR A 23 -30.39 -12.19 3.91
C TYR A 23 -28.98 -11.96 4.42
N GLU A 24 -28.71 -12.50 5.59
CA GLU A 24 -27.39 -12.45 6.23
C GLU A 24 -26.82 -13.86 6.39
N ILE A 25 -25.50 -13.95 6.27
CA ILE A 25 -24.70 -15.14 6.61
C ILE A 25 -23.58 -14.71 7.56
N LYS A 26 -23.44 -15.43 8.67
CA LYS A 26 -22.39 -15.21 9.68
C LYS A 26 -21.78 -16.56 10.06
N GLY A 27 -20.53 -16.52 10.49
CA GLY A 27 -19.83 -17.70 10.99
C GLY A 27 -19.00 -17.40 12.22
N VAL A 28 -19.05 -18.29 13.19
CA VAL A 28 -18.15 -18.30 14.34
C VAL A 28 -17.10 -19.38 14.11
N PHE A 29 -15.85 -18.99 14.17
CA PHE A 29 -14.67 -19.85 14.02
C PHE A 29 -13.89 -19.83 15.32
N SER A 30 -13.60 -20.99 15.90
CA SER A 30 -12.95 -21.07 17.20
C SER A 30 -11.92 -22.20 17.29
N CYS A 31 -10.86 -21.91 18.02
CA CYS A 31 -9.89 -22.87 18.54
C CYS A 31 -9.57 -22.52 19.99
N ASP A 32 -8.64 -23.23 20.65
CA ASP A 32 -8.28 -22.97 22.06
C ASP A 32 -7.71 -21.55 22.30
N LYS A 33 -7.27 -20.85 21.24
CA LYS A 33 -6.55 -19.57 21.33
C LYS A 33 -7.32 -18.37 20.78
N GLU A 34 -8.34 -18.60 19.96
CA GLU A 34 -9.17 -17.52 19.42
C GLU A 34 -10.59 -17.98 19.15
N GLU A 35 -11.50 -17.04 19.24
CA GLU A 35 -12.84 -17.12 18.69
C GLU A 35 -13.12 -15.85 17.90
N LYS A 36 -13.54 -16.00 16.65
CA LYS A 36 -13.89 -14.88 15.76
C LYS A 36 -15.24 -15.11 15.11
N THR A 37 -16.03 -14.05 15.10
CA THR A 37 -17.23 -13.97 14.28
C THR A 37 -16.89 -13.17 13.02
N VAL A 38 -17.23 -13.73 11.85
CA VAL A 38 -17.05 -13.07 10.57
C VAL A 38 -18.37 -13.02 9.82
N GLU A 39 -18.57 -11.97 9.04
CA GLU A 39 -19.69 -11.86 8.11
C GLU A 39 -19.32 -12.49 6.77
N GLY A 40 -20.28 -13.15 6.14
CA GLY A 40 -20.16 -13.60 4.76
C GLY A 40 -20.93 -12.69 3.80
N PHE A 41 -21.08 -13.15 2.57
CA PHE A 41 -21.68 -12.37 1.49
C PHE A 41 -22.42 -13.27 0.50
N TYR A 42 -23.36 -12.69 -0.23
CA TYR A 42 -24.00 -13.32 -1.38
C TYR A 42 -23.11 -13.16 -2.62
N ASP A 43 -22.83 -14.28 -3.32
CA ASP A 43 -21.94 -14.31 -4.49
C ASP A 43 -22.69 -14.57 -5.82
N GLY A 44 -24.03 -14.39 -5.81
CA GLY A 44 -24.88 -14.63 -6.98
C GLY A 44 -25.36 -16.07 -7.12
N GLY A 45 -26.40 -16.30 -7.92
CA GLY A 45 -26.89 -17.65 -8.25
C GLY A 45 -27.36 -18.48 -7.06
N GLY A 46 -27.82 -17.86 -5.97
CA GLY A 46 -28.21 -18.56 -4.72
C GLY A 46 -27.03 -19.04 -3.87
N ILE A 47 -25.80 -18.58 -4.16
CA ILE A 47 -24.58 -18.97 -3.43
C ILE A 47 -24.20 -17.89 -2.42
N TYR A 48 -24.02 -18.31 -1.18
CA TYR A 48 -23.48 -17.51 -0.10
C TYR A 48 -22.09 -18.03 0.28
N LYS A 49 -21.17 -17.12 0.54
CA LYS A 49 -19.80 -17.46 0.91
C LYS A 49 -19.43 -16.83 2.23
N ILE A 50 -18.57 -17.50 2.95
CA ILE A 50 -17.94 -17.01 4.16
C ILE A 50 -16.44 -17.28 4.09
N ARG A 51 -15.62 -16.33 4.49
CA ARG A 51 -14.17 -16.40 4.44
C ARG A 51 -13.57 -16.20 5.82
N PHE A 52 -12.58 -17.01 6.13
CA PHE A 52 -11.90 -16.95 7.43
C PHE A 52 -10.39 -17.12 7.25
N MET A 53 -9.62 -16.28 7.95
CA MET A 53 -8.16 -16.37 8.03
C MET A 53 -7.76 -16.74 9.47
N PRO A 54 -7.25 -17.97 9.72
CA PRO A 54 -6.85 -18.41 11.05
C PRO A 54 -5.56 -17.71 11.51
N SER A 55 -5.56 -17.24 12.77
CA SER A 55 -4.38 -16.58 13.38
C SER A 55 -3.48 -17.55 14.15
N PHE A 56 -3.91 -18.80 14.38
CA PHE A 56 -3.18 -19.81 15.15
C PHE A 56 -3.17 -21.17 14.46
N GLU A 57 -2.16 -21.96 14.76
CA GLU A 57 -2.10 -23.37 14.40
C GLU A 57 -2.98 -24.19 15.35
N GLY A 58 -3.60 -25.28 14.84
CA GLY A 58 -4.42 -26.18 15.63
C GLY A 58 -5.69 -26.60 14.92
N ARG A 59 -6.58 -27.24 15.66
CA ARG A 59 -7.90 -27.65 15.17
C ARG A 59 -8.90 -26.55 15.44
N TYR A 60 -9.56 -26.09 14.39
CA TYR A 60 -10.65 -25.13 14.43
C TYR A 60 -11.99 -25.83 14.27
N LYS A 61 -13.00 -25.30 14.94
CA LYS A 61 -14.41 -25.60 14.69
C LYS A 61 -15.07 -24.38 14.11
N TYR A 62 -16.10 -24.59 13.29
CA TYR A 62 -16.92 -23.50 12.80
C TYR A 62 -18.41 -23.83 12.93
N ARG A 63 -19.22 -22.77 13.08
CA ARG A 63 -20.66 -22.77 12.97
C ARG A 63 -21.08 -21.60 12.10
N VAL A 64 -21.79 -21.90 10.99
CA VAL A 64 -22.30 -20.90 10.04
C VAL A 64 -23.82 -20.89 10.11
N PHE A 65 -24.38 -19.71 10.23
CA PHE A 65 -25.80 -19.46 10.44
C PHE A 65 -26.23 -18.10 9.87
N GLY A 66 -27.52 -17.84 9.82
CA GLY A 66 -28.12 -16.57 9.37
C GLY A 66 -29.43 -16.80 8.64
N SER A 67 -30.09 -15.70 8.24
CA SER A 67 -31.36 -15.75 7.55
C SER A 67 -31.30 -16.31 6.12
N PHE A 68 -30.11 -16.46 5.55
CA PHE A 68 -29.87 -17.03 4.23
C PHE A 68 -30.36 -18.49 4.09
N SER A 69 -30.44 -19.22 5.19
CA SER A 69 -30.82 -20.63 5.23
C SER A 69 -31.61 -20.94 6.52
N ASP A 70 -32.54 -21.87 6.44
CA ASP A 70 -33.24 -22.39 7.64
C ASP A 70 -32.41 -23.41 8.43
N LYS A 71 -31.18 -23.69 7.98
CA LYS A 71 -30.25 -24.64 8.61
C LYS A 71 -28.99 -23.90 9.07
N GLU A 72 -28.43 -24.35 10.18
CA GLU A 72 -27.06 -24.05 10.58
C GLU A 72 -26.10 -25.13 10.04
N TYR A 73 -24.86 -24.74 9.82
CA TYR A 73 -23.82 -25.63 9.29
C TYR A 73 -22.65 -25.65 10.27
N GLU A 74 -22.16 -26.81 10.60
CA GLU A 74 -21.02 -26.99 11.50
C GLU A 74 -19.97 -27.87 10.85
N GLY A 75 -18.72 -27.69 11.27
CA GLY A 75 -17.61 -28.51 10.82
C GLY A 75 -16.30 -28.13 11.53
N ASP A 76 -15.25 -28.77 11.09
CA ASP A 76 -13.90 -28.50 11.59
C ASP A 76 -12.83 -28.62 10.50
N PHE A 77 -11.68 -28.03 10.77
CA PHE A 77 -10.51 -28.12 9.92
C PHE A 77 -9.23 -27.98 10.76
N THR A 78 -8.11 -28.35 10.17
CA THR A 78 -6.80 -28.24 10.83
C THR A 78 -5.93 -27.20 10.14
N VAL A 79 -5.26 -26.37 10.94
CA VAL A 79 -4.34 -25.31 10.53
C VAL A 79 -2.93 -25.72 10.92
N GLY A 80 -2.04 -25.79 9.94
CA GLY A 80 -0.61 -26.07 10.12
C GLY A 80 0.22 -24.81 10.07
N LYS A 81 1.56 -25.00 10.15
CA LYS A 81 2.54 -23.91 10.08
C LYS A 81 2.50 -23.23 8.71
N PRO A 82 2.73 -21.91 8.65
CA PRO A 82 2.94 -21.22 7.39
C PRO A 82 4.23 -21.66 6.72
N SER A 83 4.28 -21.60 5.39
CA SER A 83 5.44 -21.96 4.58
C SER A 83 5.78 -20.90 3.53
N GLY A 84 7.00 -20.97 2.97
CA GLY A 84 7.45 -20.08 1.91
C GLY A 84 7.45 -18.61 2.33
N ASN A 85 6.73 -17.77 1.57
CA ASN A 85 6.59 -16.34 1.79
C ASN A 85 5.33 -15.97 2.62
N ASN A 86 4.71 -16.92 3.29
CA ASN A 86 3.56 -16.67 4.14
C ASN A 86 4.02 -16.21 5.54
N HIS A 87 4.22 -14.91 5.70
CA HIS A 87 4.61 -14.25 6.96
C HIS A 87 3.42 -13.68 7.75
N GLY A 88 2.20 -13.89 7.26
CA GLY A 88 0.98 -13.29 7.81
C GLY A 88 0.76 -11.83 7.37
N PRO A 89 -0.28 -11.17 7.90
CA PRO A 89 -0.55 -9.77 7.60
C PRO A 89 0.55 -8.82 8.08
N VAL A 90 0.72 -7.69 7.39
CA VAL A 90 1.59 -6.60 7.83
C VAL A 90 0.92 -5.81 8.95
N ARG A 91 1.69 -5.45 9.98
CA ARG A 91 1.28 -4.70 11.17
C ARG A 91 2.19 -3.50 11.41
N VAL A 92 1.69 -2.52 12.16
CA VAL A 92 2.54 -1.47 12.72
C VAL A 92 3.46 -2.09 13.78
N LYS A 93 4.74 -1.77 13.68
CA LYS A 93 5.79 -2.21 14.59
C LYS A 93 6.59 -1.01 15.12
N ASN A 94 6.91 -1.01 16.42
CA ASN A 94 7.71 0.05 17.05
C ASN A 94 7.21 1.46 16.72
N GLU A 95 5.89 1.68 16.71
CA GLU A 95 5.22 2.96 16.45
C GLU A 95 5.40 3.50 15.01
N PHE A 96 6.60 3.41 14.42
CA PHE A 96 6.97 4.09 13.17
C PHE A 96 7.21 3.17 11.98
N HIS A 97 7.18 1.87 12.18
CA HIS A 97 7.56 0.91 11.14
C HIS A 97 6.53 -0.20 10.99
N PHE A 98 6.82 -1.10 10.06
CA PHE A 98 6.00 -2.25 9.77
C PHE A 98 6.78 -3.56 9.95
N ALA A 99 6.06 -4.61 10.32
CA ALA A 99 6.53 -5.97 10.28
C ALA A 99 5.36 -6.89 9.96
N TYR A 100 5.62 -8.06 9.43
CA TYR A 100 4.64 -9.13 9.34
C TYR A 100 4.28 -9.69 10.73
N ASP A 101 3.16 -10.40 10.84
CA ASP A 101 2.70 -11.01 12.09
C ASP A 101 3.70 -12.02 12.68
N ASP A 102 4.56 -12.63 11.88
CA ASP A 102 5.64 -13.51 12.35
C ASP A 102 6.88 -12.75 12.87
N GLY A 103 6.89 -11.43 12.77
CA GLY A 103 7.98 -10.56 13.19
C GLY A 103 9.01 -10.23 12.10
N THR A 104 8.88 -10.78 10.90
CA THR A 104 9.75 -10.42 9.77
C THR A 104 9.59 -8.95 9.41
N PRO A 105 10.69 -8.16 9.31
CA PRO A 105 10.61 -6.74 8.95
C PRO A 105 9.95 -6.53 7.57
N TYR A 106 9.13 -5.51 7.46
CA TYR A 106 8.51 -5.10 6.20
C TYR A 106 8.87 -3.64 5.89
N TYR A 107 9.58 -3.42 4.79
CA TYR A 107 9.91 -2.09 4.27
C TYR A 107 9.00 -1.80 3.08
N SER A 108 7.98 -0.97 3.27
CA SER A 108 7.01 -0.65 2.22
C SER A 108 7.65 0.21 1.12
N LEU A 109 7.93 -0.39 -0.02
CA LEU A 109 8.31 0.29 -1.25
C LEU A 109 7.23 0.01 -2.29
N GLY A 110 6.25 0.91 -2.36
CA GLY A 110 5.03 0.72 -3.13
C GLY A 110 5.08 1.33 -4.52
N THR A 111 4.11 0.94 -5.36
CA THR A 111 3.80 1.59 -6.63
C THR A 111 2.30 1.77 -6.80
N THR A 112 1.88 2.71 -7.65
CA THR A 112 0.47 2.98 -7.94
C THR A 112 0.10 2.53 -9.35
N CYS A 113 -1.01 1.76 -9.46
CA CYS A 113 -1.62 1.36 -10.71
C CYS A 113 -3.15 1.36 -10.54
N TYR A 114 -3.79 2.50 -10.69
CA TYR A 114 -5.15 2.74 -10.19
C TYR A 114 -6.22 1.74 -10.67
N VAL A 115 -6.21 1.35 -11.95
CA VAL A 115 -7.27 0.50 -12.52
C VAL A 115 -6.73 -0.73 -13.25
N TRP A 116 -5.52 -1.18 -12.94
CA TRP A 116 -4.88 -2.32 -13.60
C TRP A 116 -5.74 -3.59 -13.60
N HIS A 117 -6.53 -3.81 -12.54
CA HIS A 117 -7.44 -4.94 -12.39
C HIS A 117 -8.62 -4.92 -13.38
N LEU A 118 -8.97 -3.75 -13.95
CA LEU A 118 -10.03 -3.61 -14.95
C LEU A 118 -9.52 -3.80 -16.39
N MET A 119 -8.23 -4.02 -16.56
CA MET A 119 -7.60 -4.20 -17.85
C MET A 119 -7.80 -5.61 -18.40
N SER A 120 -7.39 -5.82 -19.66
CA SER A 120 -7.41 -7.15 -20.29
C SER A 120 -6.50 -8.14 -19.52
N GLU A 121 -6.83 -9.43 -19.59
CA GLU A 121 -6.02 -10.49 -18.97
C GLU A 121 -4.54 -10.43 -19.42
N ALA A 122 -4.30 -10.12 -20.69
CA ALA A 122 -2.94 -9.95 -21.22
C ALA A 122 -2.20 -8.80 -20.56
N LEU A 123 -2.86 -7.66 -20.30
CA LEU A 123 -2.25 -6.51 -19.65
C LEU A 123 -2.05 -6.75 -18.14
N LYS A 124 -3.03 -7.36 -17.47
CA LYS A 124 -2.87 -7.80 -16.07
C LYS A 124 -1.68 -8.73 -15.89
N LYS A 125 -1.51 -9.69 -16.79
CA LYS A 125 -0.34 -10.58 -16.77
C LYS A 125 0.98 -9.83 -16.96
N LYS A 126 1.05 -8.84 -17.86
CA LYS A 126 2.23 -7.98 -18.00
C LYS A 126 2.52 -7.20 -16.73
N THR A 127 1.49 -6.66 -16.07
CA THR A 127 1.62 -5.95 -14.79
C THR A 127 2.23 -6.84 -13.72
N LEU A 128 1.74 -8.07 -13.56
CA LEU A 128 2.27 -9.03 -12.59
C LEU A 128 3.74 -9.40 -12.88
N LEU A 129 4.13 -9.58 -14.16
CA LEU A 129 5.53 -9.81 -14.52
C LEU A 129 6.43 -8.62 -14.22
N SER A 130 5.95 -7.39 -14.45
CA SER A 130 6.67 -6.17 -14.10
C SER A 130 6.85 -6.04 -12.58
N LEU A 131 5.83 -6.36 -11.79
CA LEU A 131 5.89 -6.38 -10.34
C LEU A 131 6.86 -7.44 -9.81
N GLU A 132 6.85 -8.66 -10.35
CA GLU A 132 7.74 -9.74 -9.94
C GLU A 132 9.23 -9.41 -10.21
N SER A 133 9.51 -8.68 -11.30
CA SER A 133 10.87 -8.26 -11.65
C SER A 133 11.34 -6.99 -10.96
N SER A 134 10.43 -6.19 -10.41
CA SER A 134 10.71 -4.94 -9.70
C SER A 134 11.00 -5.18 -8.21
N GLY A 135 11.31 -4.11 -7.49
CA GLY A 135 11.44 -4.13 -6.02
C GLY A 135 10.17 -3.75 -5.27
N PHE A 136 9.06 -3.57 -5.98
CA PHE A 136 7.82 -3.16 -5.33
C PHE A 136 7.17 -4.31 -4.56
N ASN A 137 6.86 -4.06 -3.30
CA ASN A 137 6.20 -5.02 -2.42
C ASN A 137 4.81 -4.55 -1.94
N LYS A 138 4.31 -3.45 -2.50
CA LYS A 138 2.96 -2.92 -2.32
C LYS A 138 2.48 -2.31 -3.64
N ILE A 139 1.22 -2.55 -3.98
CA ILE A 139 0.55 -1.88 -5.10
C ILE A 139 -0.73 -1.21 -4.62
N ARG A 140 -0.92 0.05 -5.00
CA ARG A 140 -2.07 0.88 -4.67
C ARG A 140 -3.01 0.97 -5.86
N PHE A 141 -4.30 0.59 -5.67
CA PHE A 141 -5.30 0.58 -6.74
C PHE A 141 -6.73 0.76 -6.20
N CYS A 142 -7.62 1.26 -7.05
CA CYS A 142 -8.99 1.58 -6.70
C CYS A 142 -9.90 0.34 -6.73
N VAL A 143 -10.95 0.31 -5.90
CA VAL A 143 -12.07 -0.62 -6.09
C VAL A 143 -12.91 -0.13 -7.26
N PHE A 144 -13.35 1.12 -7.24
CA PHE A 144 -14.18 1.71 -8.32
C PHE A 144 -13.36 2.05 -9.57
N PRO A 145 -13.97 2.04 -10.77
CA PRO A 145 -13.34 2.52 -11.97
C PRO A 145 -13.00 4.01 -11.84
N LYS A 146 -11.89 4.43 -12.45
CA LYS A 146 -11.39 5.80 -12.40
C LYS A 146 -11.55 6.45 -13.79
N HIS A 147 -12.13 7.65 -13.83
CA HIS A 147 -12.23 8.46 -15.04
C HIS A 147 -11.32 9.69 -14.93
N TYR A 148 -10.39 9.82 -15.85
CA TYR A 148 -9.44 10.92 -15.89
C TYR A 148 -8.87 11.10 -17.30
N CYS A 149 -8.16 12.20 -17.60
CA CYS A 149 -7.65 12.49 -18.93
C CYS A 149 -6.76 11.38 -19.54
N TYR A 150 -6.15 10.56 -18.71
CA TYR A 150 -5.33 9.43 -19.14
C TYR A 150 -6.06 8.08 -18.97
N ASN A 151 -7.34 8.08 -18.62
CA ASN A 151 -8.17 6.91 -18.47
C ASN A 151 -9.64 7.27 -18.68
N THR A 152 -10.06 7.28 -19.92
CA THR A 152 -11.42 7.74 -20.34
C THR A 152 -12.36 6.61 -20.73
N ALA A 153 -11.88 5.37 -20.83
CA ALA A 153 -12.68 4.23 -21.25
C ALA A 153 -13.57 3.72 -20.10
N ASP A 154 -14.78 3.25 -20.46
CA ASP A 154 -15.60 2.48 -19.53
C ASP A 154 -14.97 1.11 -19.25
N PRO A 155 -15.08 0.60 -18.00
CA PRO A 155 -14.76 -0.78 -17.71
C PRO A 155 -15.78 -1.73 -18.38
N LYS A 156 -15.38 -2.98 -18.56
CA LYS A 156 -16.27 -4.02 -19.14
C LYS A 156 -17.40 -4.44 -18.19
N CYS A 157 -17.21 -4.22 -16.90
CA CYS A 157 -18.13 -4.61 -15.84
C CYS A 157 -18.09 -3.54 -14.75
N PHE A 158 -19.22 -3.27 -14.13
CA PHE A 158 -19.39 -2.30 -13.05
C PHE A 158 -19.71 -3.00 -11.72
N PRO A 159 -19.50 -2.33 -10.57
CA PRO A 159 -19.72 -2.94 -9.25
C PRO A 159 -21.19 -3.17 -8.89
N PHE A 160 -22.11 -2.41 -9.50
CA PHE A 160 -23.55 -2.48 -9.25
C PHE A 160 -24.32 -2.84 -10.54
N GLU A 161 -25.50 -3.45 -10.39
CA GLU A 161 -26.42 -3.68 -11.51
C GLU A 161 -26.95 -2.33 -12.03
N GLY A 162 -27.12 -2.21 -13.34
CA GLY A 162 -27.63 -1.00 -13.97
C GLY A 162 -26.88 -0.62 -15.24
N THR A 163 -26.97 0.65 -15.61
CA THR A 163 -26.37 1.17 -16.84
C THR A 163 -25.62 2.47 -16.60
N PRO A 164 -24.41 2.60 -17.15
CA PRO A 164 -23.64 3.85 -17.09
C PRO A 164 -24.29 4.91 -18.00
N MET A 165 -24.00 6.18 -17.70
CA MET A 165 -24.28 7.28 -18.61
C MET A 165 -23.64 7.06 -19.98
N ASN A 166 -24.27 7.59 -21.01
CA ASN A 166 -23.72 7.51 -22.37
C ASN A 166 -22.36 8.24 -22.44
N ALA A 167 -21.30 7.50 -22.75
CA ALA A 167 -19.94 8.04 -22.87
C ALA A 167 -19.81 9.18 -23.91
N ALA A 168 -20.70 9.25 -24.91
CA ALA A 168 -20.73 10.36 -25.87
C ALA A 168 -21.11 11.72 -25.26
N LEU A 169 -21.66 11.73 -24.04
CA LEU A 169 -21.97 12.95 -23.28
C LEU A 169 -20.75 13.49 -22.53
N VAL A 170 -19.64 12.74 -22.48
CA VAL A 170 -18.41 13.18 -21.83
C VAL A 170 -17.68 14.18 -22.73
N THR A 171 -17.55 15.41 -22.26
CA THR A 171 -16.83 16.49 -22.96
C THR A 171 -15.51 16.83 -22.27
N LYS A 172 -14.68 17.63 -22.93
CA LYS A 172 -13.44 18.12 -22.31
C LYS A 172 -13.70 18.96 -21.06
N GLU A 173 -14.81 19.63 -21.00
CA GLU A 173 -15.24 20.49 -19.89
C GLU A 173 -15.67 19.68 -18.68
N ASN A 174 -16.26 18.49 -18.86
CA ASN A 174 -16.74 17.66 -17.76
C ASN A 174 -15.80 16.48 -17.39
N VAL A 175 -14.66 16.33 -18.08
CA VAL A 175 -13.64 15.30 -17.75
C VAL A 175 -12.79 15.69 -16.54
N PHE A 176 -12.64 16.97 -16.24
CA PHE A 176 -11.69 17.49 -15.25
C PHE A 176 -12.32 18.08 -13.99
N GLY A 177 -13.64 18.02 -13.85
CA GLY A 177 -14.30 18.52 -12.64
C GLY A 177 -14.17 17.49 -11.49
N PHE A 178 -13.80 17.96 -10.30
CA PHE A 178 -14.05 17.21 -9.05
C PHE A 178 -15.53 17.31 -8.63
N ASP A 179 -16.35 17.91 -9.47
CA ASP A 179 -17.80 17.89 -9.36
C ASP A 179 -18.28 16.78 -10.31
N PRO A 180 -18.69 15.62 -9.79
CA PRO A 180 -19.03 14.47 -10.63
C PRO A 180 -20.28 14.77 -11.46
N HIS A 181 -20.13 14.73 -12.77
CA HIS A 181 -21.24 14.81 -13.71
C HIS A 181 -21.85 13.42 -13.86
N THR A 182 -22.80 13.10 -12.99
CA THR A 182 -23.35 11.74 -12.84
C THR A 182 -24.71 11.56 -13.52
N GLU A 183 -25.21 12.58 -14.19
CA GLU A 183 -26.49 12.55 -14.89
C GLU A 183 -26.54 11.48 -15.98
N GLY A 184 -27.60 10.68 -15.98
CA GLY A 184 -27.82 9.62 -16.98
C GLY A 184 -27.26 8.25 -16.56
N ASN A 185 -26.68 8.12 -15.38
CA ASN A 185 -26.43 6.82 -14.77
C ASN A 185 -27.71 6.29 -14.13
N ASP A 186 -27.94 4.97 -14.23
CA ASP A 186 -29.08 4.28 -13.63
C ASP A 186 -28.59 3.00 -12.94
N TRP A 187 -28.25 3.11 -11.63
CA TRP A 187 -27.72 2.03 -10.83
C TRP A 187 -28.70 1.58 -9.77
N ASP A 188 -28.83 0.25 -9.61
CA ASP A 188 -29.39 -0.37 -8.41
C ASP A 188 -28.29 -0.57 -7.37
N PHE A 189 -28.08 0.41 -6.49
CA PHE A 189 -27.08 0.35 -5.43
C PHE A 189 -27.33 -0.72 -4.33
N GLU A 190 -28.44 -1.42 -4.41
CA GLU A 190 -28.73 -2.57 -3.54
C GLU A 190 -28.32 -3.91 -4.17
N ARG A 191 -27.91 -3.92 -5.46
CA ARG A 191 -27.52 -5.12 -6.20
C ARG A 191 -26.11 -5.01 -6.73
N PHE A 192 -25.22 -5.75 -6.07
CA PHE A 192 -23.85 -5.86 -6.52
C PHE A 192 -23.72 -6.79 -7.72
N VAL A 193 -22.66 -6.61 -8.51
CA VAL A 193 -22.26 -7.53 -9.58
C VAL A 193 -21.09 -8.39 -9.08
N PRO A 194 -21.32 -9.64 -8.63
CA PRO A 194 -20.26 -10.46 -8.01
C PRO A 194 -19.04 -10.72 -8.91
N GLU A 195 -19.24 -10.74 -10.23
CA GLU A 195 -18.15 -10.92 -11.19
C GLU A 195 -17.11 -9.79 -11.12
N TYR A 196 -17.54 -8.54 -10.91
CA TYR A 196 -16.66 -7.41 -10.71
C TYR A 196 -15.73 -7.62 -9.53
N PHE A 197 -16.26 -8.04 -8.39
CA PHE A 197 -15.49 -8.29 -7.18
C PHE A 197 -14.61 -9.54 -7.28
N ARG A 198 -15.08 -10.61 -7.94
CA ARG A 198 -14.25 -11.80 -8.20
C ARG A 198 -13.01 -11.48 -9.03
N ASN A 199 -13.11 -10.53 -9.98
CA ASN A 199 -11.95 -10.06 -10.72
C ASN A 199 -10.91 -9.37 -9.81
N ILE A 200 -11.36 -8.53 -8.86
CA ILE A 200 -10.47 -7.91 -7.85
C ILE A 200 -9.84 -8.99 -6.96
N GLU A 201 -10.63 -9.96 -6.48
CA GLU A 201 -10.16 -11.07 -5.67
C GLU A 201 -9.06 -11.90 -6.35
N ALA A 202 -9.21 -12.16 -7.64
CA ALA A 202 -8.19 -12.83 -8.43
C ALA A 202 -6.88 -12.02 -8.46
N CYS A 203 -6.96 -10.70 -8.62
CA CYS A 203 -5.81 -9.81 -8.57
C CYS A 203 -5.15 -9.80 -7.19
N ILE A 204 -5.93 -9.69 -6.10
CA ILE A 204 -5.41 -9.75 -4.70
C ILE A 204 -4.69 -11.08 -4.46
N SER A 205 -5.26 -12.18 -4.93
CA SER A 205 -4.67 -13.52 -4.78
C SER A 205 -3.33 -13.64 -5.50
N GLU A 206 -3.20 -13.12 -6.73
CA GLU A 206 -1.94 -13.13 -7.47
C GLU A 206 -0.89 -12.22 -6.80
N LEU A 207 -1.27 -11.06 -6.30
CA LEU A 207 -0.39 -10.20 -5.49
C LEU A 207 0.08 -10.93 -4.23
N CYS A 208 -0.81 -11.61 -3.52
CA CYS A 208 -0.50 -12.43 -2.35
C CYS A 208 0.52 -13.53 -2.67
N ARG A 209 0.35 -14.22 -3.81
CA ARG A 209 1.30 -15.23 -4.30
C ARG A 209 2.70 -14.66 -4.55
N LEU A 210 2.78 -13.42 -5.04
CA LEU A 210 4.04 -12.69 -5.27
C LEU A 210 4.63 -12.08 -3.99
N GLY A 211 3.94 -12.13 -2.85
CA GLY A 211 4.36 -11.45 -1.61
C GLY A 211 4.22 -9.92 -1.68
N ILE A 212 3.20 -9.45 -2.40
CA ILE A 212 2.92 -8.02 -2.61
C ILE A 212 1.63 -7.64 -1.88
N GLU A 213 1.70 -6.56 -1.12
CA GLU A 213 0.54 -6.00 -0.41
C GLU A 213 -0.40 -5.28 -1.38
N ALA A 214 -1.69 -5.51 -1.22
CA ALA A 214 -2.78 -4.88 -1.96
C ALA A 214 -3.34 -3.71 -1.14
N ASP A 215 -2.90 -2.50 -1.43
CA ASP A 215 -3.38 -1.27 -0.81
C ASP A 215 -4.61 -0.77 -1.59
N ILE A 216 -5.79 -1.15 -1.09
CA ILE A 216 -7.06 -1.03 -1.81
C ILE A 216 -7.71 0.32 -1.49
N ILE A 217 -7.85 1.17 -2.51
CA ILE A 217 -8.53 2.47 -2.43
C ILE A 217 -10.04 2.25 -2.56
N LEU A 218 -10.77 2.52 -1.48
CA LEU A 218 -12.21 2.31 -1.41
C LEU A 218 -13.01 3.38 -2.16
N PHE A 219 -12.57 4.65 -2.09
CA PHE A 219 -13.21 5.79 -2.73
C PHE A 219 -12.21 6.73 -3.40
N HIS A 220 -12.64 7.50 -4.40
CA HIS A 220 -11.84 8.54 -5.05
C HIS A 220 -12.73 9.54 -5.81
N PRO A 221 -12.25 10.78 -6.08
CA PRO A 221 -13.05 11.84 -6.72
C PRO A 221 -13.16 11.71 -8.26
N TYR A 222 -12.38 10.85 -8.89
CA TYR A 222 -12.25 10.73 -10.34
C TYR A 222 -13.36 9.85 -10.94
N ASP A 223 -14.58 10.36 -10.90
CA ASP A 223 -15.78 9.59 -11.10
C ASP A 223 -16.75 10.30 -12.05
N ARG A 224 -17.40 9.54 -12.92
CA ARG A 224 -18.53 9.98 -13.74
C ARG A 224 -19.74 9.06 -13.61
N TRP A 225 -19.62 8.03 -12.79
CA TRP A 225 -20.66 7.01 -12.62
C TRP A 225 -21.48 7.20 -11.35
N GLY A 226 -21.11 8.13 -10.46
CA GLY A 226 -21.83 8.45 -9.23
C GLY A 226 -21.41 7.68 -7.99
N PHE A 227 -20.34 6.88 -8.07
CA PHE A 227 -19.86 6.10 -6.91
C PHE A 227 -19.21 6.97 -5.84
N SER A 228 -18.66 8.14 -6.22
CA SER A 228 -18.07 9.10 -5.28
C SER A 228 -19.08 9.90 -4.47
N VAL A 229 -20.34 9.95 -4.94
CA VAL A 229 -21.43 10.73 -4.34
C VAL A 229 -22.56 9.86 -3.78
N MET A 230 -22.31 8.57 -3.59
CA MET A 230 -23.25 7.67 -2.90
C MET A 230 -23.57 8.23 -1.51
N ASP A 231 -24.79 8.02 -1.06
CA ASP A 231 -25.22 8.39 0.29
C ASP A 231 -24.61 7.48 1.36
N ASN A 232 -24.73 7.88 2.62
CA ASN A 232 -24.14 7.15 3.74
C ASN A 232 -24.64 5.71 3.86
N GLU A 233 -25.92 5.47 3.60
CA GLU A 233 -26.48 4.10 3.68
C GLU A 233 -25.86 3.18 2.62
N THR A 234 -25.76 3.69 1.41
CA THR A 234 -25.11 2.99 0.27
C THR A 234 -23.62 2.76 0.54
N ASP A 235 -22.90 3.76 1.08
CA ASP A 235 -21.50 3.61 1.45
C ASP A 235 -21.31 2.49 2.49
N MET A 236 -22.15 2.45 3.54
CA MET A 236 -22.04 1.41 4.57
C MET A 236 -22.38 0.02 4.05
N ARG A 237 -23.38 -0.11 3.15
CA ARG A 237 -23.72 -1.35 2.47
C ARG A 237 -22.54 -1.85 1.60
N TYR A 238 -21.96 -0.96 0.84
CA TYR A 238 -20.77 -1.24 0.02
C TYR A 238 -19.60 -1.70 0.89
N LEU A 239 -19.28 -0.97 1.96
CA LEU A 239 -18.18 -1.33 2.89
C LEU A 239 -18.41 -2.69 3.54
N ARG A 240 -19.62 -2.98 4.00
CA ARG A 240 -19.97 -4.29 4.54
C ARG A 240 -19.67 -5.41 3.55
N TYR A 241 -20.09 -5.25 2.29
CA TYR A 241 -19.88 -6.23 1.23
C TYR A 241 -18.38 -6.42 0.93
N VAL A 242 -17.63 -5.32 0.79
CA VAL A 242 -16.19 -5.34 0.49
C VAL A 242 -15.37 -5.94 1.65
N ILE A 243 -15.68 -5.59 2.90
CA ILE A 243 -15.01 -6.16 4.07
C ILE A 243 -15.26 -7.67 4.14
N ALA A 244 -16.51 -8.12 4.00
CA ALA A 244 -16.84 -9.55 4.02
C ALA A 244 -16.10 -10.32 2.91
N ARG A 245 -15.88 -9.70 1.74
CA ARG A 245 -15.18 -10.32 0.60
C ARG A 245 -13.65 -10.32 0.74
N PHE A 246 -13.06 -9.22 1.20
CA PHE A 246 -11.60 -9.03 1.08
C PHE A 246 -10.81 -9.16 2.37
N SER A 247 -11.44 -9.03 3.54
CA SER A 247 -10.71 -9.00 4.80
C SER A 247 -9.98 -10.31 5.16
N ALA A 248 -10.39 -11.45 4.61
CA ALA A 248 -9.71 -12.72 4.86
C ALA A 248 -8.41 -12.91 4.04
N TYR A 249 -8.07 -11.98 3.13
CA TYR A 249 -6.78 -11.96 2.45
C TYR A 249 -5.72 -11.28 3.33
N ARG A 250 -4.63 -11.97 3.65
CA ARG A 250 -3.58 -11.46 4.54
C ARG A 250 -2.85 -10.23 4.04
N ASN A 251 -2.85 -9.98 2.72
CA ASN A 251 -2.13 -8.92 2.05
C ASN A 251 -2.99 -7.67 1.71
N VAL A 252 -4.13 -7.49 2.37
CA VAL A 252 -5.00 -6.33 2.14
C VAL A 252 -4.65 -5.20 3.11
N TRP A 253 -4.60 -3.97 2.58
CA TRP A 253 -4.60 -2.72 3.32
C TRP A 253 -5.81 -1.89 2.88
N TRP A 254 -6.40 -1.13 3.81
CA TRP A 254 -7.55 -0.29 3.54
C TRP A 254 -7.12 1.18 3.37
N SER A 255 -7.11 1.69 2.14
CA SER A 255 -7.02 3.12 1.86
C SER A 255 -8.44 3.67 1.69
N LEU A 256 -8.94 4.45 2.66
CA LEU A 256 -10.33 4.90 2.65
C LEU A 256 -10.64 5.72 1.41
N ALA A 257 -9.75 6.65 1.07
CA ALA A 257 -9.87 7.44 -0.15
C ALA A 257 -8.52 7.78 -0.74
N ASN A 258 -8.47 7.92 -2.07
CA ASN A 258 -7.47 8.72 -2.74
C ASN A 258 -7.99 10.16 -2.82
N GLU A 259 -7.17 11.14 -2.35
CA GLU A 259 -7.47 12.57 -2.42
C GLU A 259 -8.86 12.92 -1.85
N TYR A 260 -9.09 12.51 -0.60
CA TYR A 260 -10.36 12.62 0.11
C TYR A 260 -10.93 14.05 0.07
N ASP A 261 -10.07 15.07 0.08
CA ASP A 261 -10.42 16.49 0.15
C ASP A 261 -10.98 17.04 -1.18
N TYR A 262 -10.90 16.27 -2.26
CA TYR A 262 -11.56 16.57 -3.54
C TYR A 262 -12.97 15.95 -3.63
N MET A 263 -13.33 15.05 -2.72
CA MET A 263 -14.69 14.48 -2.62
C MET A 263 -15.58 15.38 -1.75
N ARG A 264 -16.06 16.47 -2.34
CA ARG A 264 -16.74 17.57 -1.63
C ARG A 264 -18.04 17.17 -0.94
N GLU A 265 -18.70 16.12 -1.41
CA GLU A 265 -19.95 15.60 -0.83
C GLU A 265 -19.73 14.81 0.46
N LYS A 266 -18.48 14.44 0.78
CA LYS A 266 -18.12 13.67 1.97
C LYS A 266 -17.35 14.56 2.96
N THR A 267 -17.94 14.79 4.14
CA THR A 267 -17.32 15.61 5.20
C THR A 267 -16.23 14.85 5.95
N VAL A 268 -15.45 15.55 6.77
CA VAL A 268 -14.44 14.92 7.65
C VAL A 268 -15.10 13.94 8.63
N GLU A 269 -16.27 14.30 9.16
CA GLU A 269 -17.04 13.45 10.08
C GLU A 269 -17.49 12.15 9.37
N HIS A 270 -17.87 12.23 8.10
CA HIS A 270 -18.24 11.07 7.30
C HIS A 270 -17.03 10.13 7.10
N TRP A 271 -15.83 10.69 6.83
CA TRP A 271 -14.59 9.89 6.75
C TRP A 271 -14.22 9.24 8.10
N ASP A 272 -14.45 9.93 9.21
CA ASP A 272 -14.27 9.35 10.55
C ASP A 272 -15.27 8.20 10.79
N GLU A 273 -16.51 8.32 10.34
CA GLU A 273 -17.52 7.26 10.42
C GLU A 273 -17.10 6.04 9.62
N ILE A 274 -16.69 6.21 8.36
CA ILE A 274 -16.16 5.14 7.50
C ILE A 274 -14.95 4.46 8.16
N GLY A 275 -13.98 5.22 8.66
CA GLY A 275 -12.77 4.69 9.27
C GLY A 275 -13.05 3.89 10.54
N ASN A 276 -13.95 4.39 11.38
CA ASN A 276 -14.39 3.67 12.57
C ASN A 276 -15.21 2.41 12.24
N TYR A 277 -16.05 2.47 11.18
CA TYR A 277 -16.78 1.31 10.70
C TYR A 277 -15.84 0.19 10.28
N ILE A 278 -14.82 0.48 9.44
CA ILE A 278 -13.83 -0.51 9.01
C ILE A 278 -13.05 -1.05 10.22
N MET A 279 -12.64 -0.17 11.15
CA MET A 279 -11.93 -0.58 12.36
C MET A 279 -12.73 -1.56 13.22
N ALA A 280 -14.06 -1.39 13.29
CA ALA A 280 -14.94 -2.23 14.09
C ALA A 280 -15.34 -3.55 13.40
N ASN A 281 -15.39 -3.57 12.06
CA ASN A 281 -15.96 -4.68 11.28
C ASN A 281 -14.92 -5.51 10.51
N ASP A 282 -13.67 -5.06 10.39
CA ASP A 282 -12.58 -5.88 9.90
C ASP A 282 -12.05 -6.80 11.01
N PRO A 283 -12.36 -8.11 10.98
CA PRO A 283 -12.03 -9.02 12.08
C PRO A 283 -10.54 -9.31 12.20
N TYR A 284 -9.73 -8.85 11.23
CA TYR A 284 -8.29 -9.11 11.17
C TYR A 284 -7.44 -7.88 11.46
N GLY A 285 -8.06 -6.69 11.56
CA GLY A 285 -7.38 -5.45 11.93
C GLY A 285 -6.29 -5.03 10.94
N HIS A 286 -6.56 -5.10 9.65
CA HIS A 286 -5.65 -4.66 8.60
C HIS A 286 -5.27 -3.19 8.73
N LEU A 287 -4.19 -2.80 8.08
CA LEU A 287 -3.73 -1.43 8.05
C LEU A 287 -4.78 -0.51 7.37
N ARG A 288 -4.95 0.69 7.92
CA ARG A 288 -5.95 1.67 7.49
C ARG A 288 -5.34 3.05 7.34
N SER A 289 -5.64 3.71 6.23
CA SER A 289 -5.16 5.05 5.91
C SER A 289 -6.20 5.86 5.16
N ILE A 290 -5.94 7.15 5.01
CA ILE A 290 -6.64 8.05 4.11
C ILE A 290 -5.63 8.99 3.46
N HIS A 291 -5.79 9.26 2.15
CA HIS A 291 -4.82 9.98 1.35
C HIS A 291 -5.36 11.34 0.93
N ASN A 292 -4.51 12.37 1.06
CA ASN A 292 -4.86 13.75 0.69
C ASN A 292 -4.56 14.07 -0.77
N GLY A 293 -5.30 15.02 -1.34
CA GLY A 293 -4.89 15.80 -2.49
C GLY A 293 -4.07 17.03 -2.04
N SER A 294 -4.75 18.05 -1.57
CA SER A 294 -4.13 19.32 -1.11
C SER A 294 -4.13 19.47 0.41
N VAL A 295 -5.14 18.94 1.11
CA VAL A 295 -5.34 19.13 2.55
C VAL A 295 -5.01 17.85 3.30
N ILE A 296 -3.91 17.85 4.05
CA ILE A 296 -3.50 16.70 4.84
C ILE A 296 -4.53 16.42 5.94
N TYR A 297 -5.01 15.17 6.01
CA TYR A 297 -5.95 14.71 7.02
C TYR A 297 -5.33 14.74 8.43
N ASP A 298 -6.15 14.73 9.45
CA ASP A 298 -5.67 14.55 10.83
C ASP A 298 -5.32 13.09 11.09
N HIS A 299 -4.09 12.72 10.82
CA HIS A 299 -3.61 11.35 11.03
C HIS A 299 -3.45 10.95 12.51
N THR A 300 -3.79 11.81 13.48
CA THR A 300 -3.84 11.42 14.91
C THR A 300 -5.04 10.54 15.25
N LYS A 301 -6.05 10.47 14.39
CA LYS A 301 -7.26 9.66 14.60
C LYS A 301 -6.94 8.20 14.91
N SER A 302 -7.68 7.59 15.84
CA SER A 302 -7.41 6.23 16.34
C SER A 302 -7.63 5.14 15.29
N TRP A 303 -8.55 5.34 14.35
CA TRP A 303 -8.80 4.39 13.27
C TRP A 303 -7.67 4.34 12.23
N ILE A 304 -6.83 5.39 12.11
CA ILE A 304 -5.69 5.46 11.20
C ILE A 304 -4.50 4.70 11.79
N THR A 305 -3.95 3.75 11.07
CA THR A 305 -2.76 2.98 11.48
C THR A 305 -1.46 3.60 10.98
N HIS A 306 -1.47 4.27 9.84
CA HIS A 306 -0.31 4.92 9.22
C HIS A 306 -0.74 6.15 8.42
N CYS A 307 0.15 7.11 8.27
CA CYS A 307 -0.08 8.25 7.40
C CYS A 307 0.06 7.82 5.93
N SER A 308 -0.89 8.20 5.08
CA SER A 308 -0.77 8.14 3.63
C SER A 308 -0.80 9.57 3.10
N ILE A 309 0.31 10.03 2.51
CA ILE A 309 0.51 11.45 2.22
C ILE A 309 0.96 11.65 0.78
N GLN A 310 0.32 12.65 0.13
CA GLN A 310 0.74 13.19 -1.15
C GLN A 310 1.51 14.49 -0.95
N ARG A 311 2.68 14.59 -1.60
CA ARG A 311 3.43 15.82 -1.78
C ARG A 311 4.20 15.79 -3.10
N CYS A 312 3.93 16.77 -3.94
CA CYS A 312 4.58 16.92 -5.25
C CYS A 312 5.43 18.19 -5.33
N ASP A 313 5.94 18.68 -4.20
CA ASP A 313 6.80 19.87 -4.17
C ASP A 313 8.07 19.67 -5.02
N ILE A 314 8.53 20.73 -5.67
CA ILE A 314 9.68 20.65 -6.58
C ILE A 314 10.98 20.41 -5.80
N TYR A 315 11.17 21.10 -4.69
CA TYR A 315 12.47 21.15 -3.99
C TYR A 315 12.52 20.37 -2.68
N LYS A 316 11.40 20.19 -2.01
CA LYS A 316 11.32 19.50 -0.72
C LYS A 316 10.07 18.62 -0.69
N THR A 317 10.23 17.32 -0.66
CA THR A 317 9.15 16.34 -0.69
C THR A 317 9.33 15.30 0.43
N ALA A 318 10.28 14.39 0.26
CA ALA A 318 10.56 13.33 1.21
C ALA A 318 11.15 13.85 2.54
N GLU A 319 11.78 15.01 2.50
CA GLU A 319 12.38 15.67 3.65
C GLU A 319 11.35 16.11 4.71
N TYR A 320 10.05 16.19 4.35
CA TYR A 320 8.96 16.41 5.31
C TYR A 320 8.63 15.19 6.17
N ALA A 321 9.23 14.04 5.90
CA ALA A 321 9.02 12.83 6.68
C ALA A 321 9.29 13.02 8.17
N ASP A 322 10.34 13.76 8.52
CA ASP A 322 10.69 14.07 9.91
C ASP A 322 9.56 14.81 10.64
N ASP A 323 8.98 15.83 9.96
CA ASP A 323 7.88 16.64 10.49
C ASP A 323 6.62 15.78 10.74
N TYR A 324 6.30 14.90 9.79
CA TYR A 324 5.14 14.01 9.93
C TYR A 324 5.32 12.94 10.99
N ARG A 325 6.51 12.34 11.08
CA ARG A 325 6.82 11.38 12.14
C ARG A 325 6.68 12.03 13.52
N GLN A 326 7.22 13.23 13.68
CA GLN A 326 7.12 13.98 14.94
C GLN A 326 5.66 14.33 15.27
N LYS A 327 4.89 14.80 14.28
CA LYS A 327 3.52 15.28 14.48
C LYS A 327 2.55 14.15 14.77
N TYR A 328 2.59 13.08 13.99
CA TYR A 328 1.54 12.05 13.99
C TYR A 328 1.91 10.80 14.78
N ARG A 329 3.18 10.57 15.04
CA ARG A 329 3.70 9.41 15.78
C ARG A 329 3.15 8.08 15.25
N LYS A 330 3.24 7.91 13.94
CA LYS A 330 2.79 6.74 13.18
C LYS A 330 3.76 6.47 12.02
N PRO A 331 3.77 5.28 11.42
CA PRO A 331 4.48 5.07 10.17
C PRO A 331 4.02 6.08 9.12
N VAL A 332 4.97 6.66 8.39
CA VAL A 332 4.71 7.63 7.33
C VAL A 332 4.94 6.97 5.98
N VAL A 333 3.88 6.83 5.20
CA VAL A 333 3.93 6.39 3.81
C VAL A 333 3.67 7.63 2.93
N LEU A 334 4.66 7.98 2.14
CA LEU A 334 4.57 9.05 1.15
C LEU A 334 4.13 8.41 -0.17
N ASP A 335 2.84 8.10 -0.28
CA ASP A 335 2.29 7.32 -1.40
C ASP A 335 2.43 8.02 -2.75
N GLU A 336 2.43 9.36 -2.75
CA GLU A 336 2.63 10.16 -3.95
C GLU A 336 3.66 11.27 -3.71
N ILE A 337 4.80 11.14 -4.38
CA ILE A 337 5.94 12.05 -4.29
C ILE A 337 6.34 12.60 -5.66
N ALA A 338 5.38 12.84 -6.53
CA ALA A 338 5.48 12.95 -7.98
C ALA A 338 5.93 11.63 -8.64
N TYR A 339 5.77 11.53 -9.96
CA TYR A 339 6.01 10.30 -10.70
C TYR A 339 7.08 10.48 -11.77
N GLU A 340 7.87 9.44 -11.97
CA GLU A 340 8.80 9.35 -13.09
C GLU A 340 8.01 9.34 -14.40
N GLY A 341 8.36 10.22 -15.36
CA GLY A 341 7.62 10.22 -16.61
C GLY A 341 7.87 11.43 -17.49
N ASN A 342 6.95 11.67 -18.42
CA ASN A 342 7.06 12.73 -19.42
C ASN A 342 5.73 13.40 -19.78
N ILE A 343 4.68 13.22 -18.97
CA ILE A 343 3.43 13.95 -19.18
C ILE A 343 3.62 15.45 -18.93
N LYS A 344 2.69 16.27 -19.40
CA LYS A 344 2.74 17.73 -19.26
C LYS A 344 2.64 18.23 -17.82
N ASP A 345 2.04 17.43 -16.95
CA ASP A 345 1.69 17.81 -15.58
C ASP A 345 2.88 17.55 -14.64
N CYS A 346 3.20 18.53 -13.78
CA CYS A 346 4.40 18.51 -12.94
C CYS A 346 4.46 17.34 -11.93
N TRP A 347 3.32 16.74 -11.62
CA TRP A 347 3.26 15.55 -10.75
C TRP A 347 3.71 14.26 -11.46
N GLY A 348 3.85 14.26 -12.80
CA GLY A 348 4.14 13.06 -13.58
C GLY A 348 5.26 13.26 -14.62
N ASN A 349 6.27 14.10 -14.35
CA ASN A 349 7.38 14.35 -15.28
C ASN A 349 8.72 14.55 -14.58
N ILE A 350 8.94 13.93 -13.43
CA ILE A 350 10.27 13.93 -12.82
C ILE A 350 11.17 12.89 -13.47
N ALA A 351 12.48 13.12 -13.42
CA ALA A 351 13.47 12.18 -13.93
C ALA A 351 13.66 10.98 -12.97
N ALA A 352 14.17 9.89 -13.51
CA ALA A 352 14.42 8.66 -12.74
C ALA A 352 15.38 8.87 -11.55
N ASP A 353 16.43 9.66 -11.73
CA ASP A 353 17.39 9.97 -10.67
C ASP A 353 16.76 10.77 -9.52
N GLU A 354 15.84 11.70 -9.84
CA GLU A 354 15.08 12.42 -8.83
C GLU A 354 14.10 11.51 -8.09
N MET A 355 13.44 10.57 -8.76
CA MET A 355 12.61 9.57 -8.10
C MET A 355 13.44 8.74 -7.11
N VAL A 356 14.59 8.23 -7.54
CA VAL A 356 15.51 7.45 -6.69
C VAL A 356 16.01 8.28 -5.51
N ARG A 357 16.36 9.57 -5.74
CA ARG A 357 16.75 10.47 -4.67
C ARG A 357 15.67 10.59 -3.60
N ARG A 358 14.42 10.81 -4.00
CA ARG A 358 13.28 10.91 -3.06
C ARG A 358 13.07 9.62 -2.27
N PHE A 359 13.29 8.47 -2.89
CA PHE A 359 13.24 7.18 -2.20
C PHE A 359 14.31 7.08 -1.11
N TRP A 360 15.55 7.40 -1.42
CA TRP A 360 16.64 7.37 -0.44
C TRP A 360 16.45 8.37 0.68
N GLU A 361 16.03 9.60 0.38
CA GLU A 361 15.72 10.62 1.38
C GLU A 361 14.61 10.18 2.34
N ALA A 362 13.51 9.62 1.82
CA ALA A 362 12.40 9.14 2.63
C ALA A 362 12.84 8.01 3.57
N VAL A 363 13.53 7.00 3.03
CA VAL A 363 13.95 5.82 3.78
C VAL A 363 14.95 6.19 4.87
N CYS A 364 15.94 7.04 4.57
CA CYS A 364 16.92 7.50 5.56
C CYS A 364 16.30 8.34 6.69
N ARG A 365 15.09 8.87 6.49
CA ARG A 365 14.29 9.58 7.49
C ARG A 365 13.25 8.69 8.17
N GLY A 366 13.26 7.38 7.85
CA GLY A 366 12.35 6.41 8.45
C GLY A 366 10.92 6.50 7.93
N ALA A 367 10.73 6.94 6.69
CA ALA A 367 9.47 6.91 5.97
C ALA A 367 9.52 5.93 4.79
N TYR A 368 8.37 5.70 4.16
CA TYR A 368 8.18 4.73 3.10
C TYR A 368 7.66 5.42 1.84
N PRO A 369 8.46 5.50 0.77
CA PRO A 369 8.05 6.19 -0.45
C PRO A 369 7.20 5.32 -1.36
N GLY A 370 6.29 5.97 -2.12
CA GLY A 370 5.51 5.40 -3.20
C GLY A 370 6.02 5.83 -4.57
N HIS A 371 6.06 4.89 -5.49
CA HIS A 371 6.44 5.07 -6.89
C HIS A 371 5.20 5.21 -7.76
N GLY A 372 5.33 5.93 -8.86
CA GLY A 372 4.44 5.90 -10.00
C GLY A 372 5.21 6.20 -11.26
N GLU A 373 4.67 5.81 -12.41
CA GLU A 373 5.30 6.04 -13.71
C GLU A 373 4.26 6.49 -14.73
N THR A 374 4.58 7.55 -15.46
CA THR A 374 3.68 8.25 -16.38
C THR A 374 4.34 8.58 -17.72
N TYR A 375 5.02 7.61 -18.31
CA TYR A 375 5.56 7.74 -19.66
C TYR A 375 4.47 7.58 -20.71
N MET A 376 4.23 8.65 -21.49
CA MET A 376 3.41 8.59 -22.70
C MET A 376 4.03 7.65 -23.72
N SER A 377 3.22 6.80 -24.33
CA SER A 377 3.64 5.80 -25.31
C SER A 377 2.61 5.66 -26.43
N GLU A 378 2.99 5.00 -27.53
CA GLU A 378 2.11 4.79 -28.69
C GLU A 378 0.85 3.98 -28.40
N ASP A 379 0.87 3.18 -27.34
CA ASP A 379 -0.26 2.36 -26.89
C ASP A 379 -1.17 3.08 -25.88
N ASP A 380 -0.85 4.34 -25.51
CA ASP A 380 -1.53 5.15 -24.48
C ASP A 380 -1.64 4.47 -23.10
N ILE A 381 -0.82 3.44 -22.85
CA ILE A 381 -0.80 2.71 -21.58
C ILE A 381 0.22 3.36 -20.65
N LEU A 382 -0.28 3.96 -19.59
CA LEU A 382 0.52 4.52 -18.49
C LEU A 382 0.47 3.56 -17.31
N TRP A 383 1.64 3.19 -16.79
CA TRP A 383 1.77 2.33 -15.61
C TRP A 383 0.90 2.80 -14.44
N TRP A 384 1.00 4.07 -14.10
CA TRP A 384 0.23 4.73 -13.05
C TRP A 384 -1.28 4.45 -13.10
N SER A 385 -1.86 4.33 -14.29
CA SER A 385 -3.29 4.07 -14.46
C SER A 385 -3.57 2.59 -14.73
N HIS A 386 -2.93 2.03 -15.75
CA HIS A 386 -3.33 0.75 -16.34
C HIS A 386 -2.41 -0.43 -15.97
N GLY A 387 -1.23 -0.17 -15.38
CA GLY A 387 -0.18 -1.17 -15.25
C GLY A 387 0.52 -1.45 -16.58
N GLY A 388 0.85 -2.71 -16.84
CA GLY A 388 1.56 -3.14 -18.04
C GLY A 388 3.05 -3.30 -17.83
N GLU A 389 3.86 -2.66 -18.66
CA GLU A 389 5.31 -2.70 -18.58
C GLU A 389 5.87 -1.41 -17.99
N LEU A 390 6.82 -1.53 -17.08
CA LEU A 390 7.58 -0.40 -16.55
C LEU A 390 8.59 0.08 -17.61
N LYS A 391 8.50 1.35 -18.00
CA LYS A 391 9.29 1.98 -19.06
C LYS A 391 10.42 2.84 -18.49
N GLY A 392 10.31 3.22 -17.22
CA GLY A 392 11.27 4.04 -16.50
C GLY A 392 12.51 3.27 -16.01
N GLU A 393 13.41 3.99 -15.38
CA GLU A 393 14.67 3.46 -14.88
C GLU A 393 14.76 3.40 -13.36
N SER A 394 13.84 4.05 -12.63
CA SER A 394 13.90 4.10 -11.16
C SER A 394 13.58 2.75 -10.51
N HIS A 395 12.67 1.97 -11.06
CA HIS A 395 12.20 0.72 -10.46
C HIS A 395 13.32 -0.29 -10.18
N LYS A 396 14.35 -0.37 -11.03
CA LYS A 396 15.54 -1.21 -10.83
C LYS A 396 16.34 -0.77 -9.61
N ARG A 397 16.43 0.55 -9.41
CA ARG A 397 17.15 1.17 -8.30
C ARG A 397 16.37 1.10 -7.00
N VAL A 398 15.05 1.06 -7.07
CA VAL A 398 14.18 0.77 -5.91
C VAL A 398 14.40 -0.66 -5.41
N LYS A 399 14.54 -1.63 -6.32
CA LYS A 399 14.90 -3.01 -5.95
C LYS A 399 16.25 -3.07 -5.24
N PHE A 400 17.25 -2.37 -5.76
CA PHE A 400 18.57 -2.29 -5.13
C PHE A 400 18.51 -1.68 -3.73
N LEU A 401 17.71 -0.63 -3.53
CA LEU A 401 17.46 -0.03 -2.22
C LEU A 401 16.79 -1.04 -1.26
N LEU A 402 15.78 -1.77 -1.73
CA LEU A 402 15.11 -2.78 -0.89
C LEU A 402 16.09 -3.86 -0.41
N ASP A 403 17.00 -4.30 -1.27
CA ASP A 403 18.01 -5.30 -0.91
C ASP A 403 19.00 -4.77 0.15
N ILE A 404 19.32 -3.47 0.11
CA ILE A 404 20.10 -2.80 1.16
C ILE A 404 19.33 -2.76 2.48
N LEU A 405 18.02 -2.43 2.44
CA LEU A 405 17.17 -2.35 3.62
C LEU A 405 16.96 -3.69 4.32
N LYS A 406 16.84 -4.77 3.57
CA LYS A 406 16.75 -6.14 4.11
C LYS A 406 17.98 -6.54 4.93
N ALA A 407 19.13 -5.90 4.68
CA ALA A 407 20.36 -6.12 5.43
C ALA A 407 20.50 -5.23 6.69
N VAL A 408 19.55 -4.35 6.98
CA VAL A 408 19.56 -3.51 8.18
C VAL A 408 19.28 -4.39 9.41
N PRO A 409 20.07 -4.31 10.49
CA PRO A 409 19.92 -5.18 11.66
C PRO A 409 18.80 -4.72 12.62
N ALA A 410 17.67 -4.24 12.09
CA ALA A 410 16.57 -3.68 12.87
C ALA A 410 15.24 -3.67 12.12
N HIS A 411 14.16 -3.33 12.84
CA HIS A 411 12.84 -3.09 12.26
C HIS A 411 12.67 -1.61 11.85
N GLY A 412 13.48 -1.14 10.90
CA GLY A 412 13.37 0.21 10.36
C GLY A 412 14.50 1.15 10.76
N LEU A 413 14.55 2.25 10.06
CA LEU A 413 15.54 3.31 10.23
C LEU A 413 14.88 4.59 10.74
N ARG A 414 15.64 5.42 11.39
CA ARG A 414 15.31 6.80 11.69
C ARG A 414 16.47 7.71 11.35
N ARG A 415 16.20 8.98 11.16
CA ARG A 415 17.24 9.97 10.99
C ARG A 415 18.07 10.11 12.27
N TYR A 416 19.39 10.18 12.10
CA TYR A 416 20.30 10.57 13.17
C TYR A 416 20.11 12.07 13.48
N PRO A 417 20.10 12.51 14.74
CA PRO A 417 19.91 13.92 15.10
C PRO A 417 20.97 14.85 14.50
N ASP A 418 20.57 16.07 14.11
CA ASP A 418 21.35 17.06 13.34
C ASP A 418 22.47 17.79 14.09
N ASN A 419 22.88 17.35 15.26
CA ASN A 419 23.88 18.06 16.07
C ASN A 419 25.33 17.67 15.76
N ASP A 420 25.53 16.91 14.68
CA ASP A 420 26.85 16.43 14.29
C ASP A 420 27.28 17.10 12.95
N PHE A 421 28.43 17.73 12.93
CA PHE A 421 29.00 18.33 11.72
C PHE A 421 29.16 17.33 10.57
N THR A 422 29.19 16.03 10.84
CA THR A 422 29.29 14.99 9.83
C THR A 422 27.99 14.77 9.05
N THR A 423 26.87 15.34 9.50
CA THR A 423 25.53 15.11 8.91
C THR A 423 24.87 16.37 8.35
N TRP A 424 25.52 17.51 8.39
CA TRP A 424 24.91 18.78 7.94
C TRP A 424 24.66 18.87 6.43
N ASP A 425 25.40 18.12 5.62
CA ASP A 425 25.30 18.09 4.15
C ASP A 425 24.86 16.70 3.61
N CYS A 426 24.35 15.85 4.47
CA CYS A 426 23.80 14.54 4.13
C CYS A 426 22.68 14.16 5.10
N VAL A 427 21.93 13.11 4.79
CA VAL A 427 21.08 12.46 5.77
C VAL A 427 21.79 11.20 6.29
N CYS A 428 21.89 11.08 7.60
CA CYS A 428 22.40 9.87 8.25
C CYS A 428 21.22 9.10 8.85
N ALA A 429 21.09 7.83 8.53
CA ALA A 429 20.10 6.93 9.10
C ALA A 429 20.74 5.93 10.07
N VAL A 430 20.04 5.67 11.17
CA VAL A 430 20.39 4.69 12.20
C VAL A 430 19.19 3.80 12.50
N PRO A 431 19.39 2.60 13.09
CA PRO A 431 18.28 1.74 13.51
C PRO A 431 17.32 2.42 14.48
N GLU A 432 16.01 2.21 14.34
CA GLU A 432 14.97 2.86 15.15
C GLU A 432 15.07 2.52 16.66
N ASN A 433 15.44 1.29 16.98
CA ASN A 433 15.46 0.77 18.36
C ASN A 433 16.79 0.99 19.09
N GLU A 434 17.72 1.74 18.53
CA GLU A 434 18.95 2.12 19.21
C GLU A 434 18.68 3.35 20.10
N GLU A 435 18.70 3.17 21.41
CA GLU A 435 18.46 4.25 22.38
C GLU A 435 19.52 5.35 22.29
N ASP A 436 20.79 4.95 22.10
CA ASP A 436 21.91 5.87 21.92
C ASP A 436 22.43 5.80 20.48
N ALA A 437 21.96 6.72 19.66
CA ALA A 437 22.38 6.81 18.27
C ALA A 437 23.89 7.01 18.07
N SER A 438 24.61 7.50 19.07
CA SER A 438 26.07 7.66 19.02
C SER A 438 26.80 6.32 19.11
N ARG A 439 26.13 5.27 19.64
CA ARG A 439 26.70 3.93 19.88
C ARG A 439 26.17 2.87 18.91
N THR A 440 25.39 3.29 17.89
CA THR A 440 24.81 2.30 16.97
C THR A 440 25.89 1.54 16.21
N GLY A 441 25.66 0.24 16.04
CA GLY A 441 26.49 -0.63 15.23
C GLY A 441 26.29 -0.49 13.73
N PHE A 442 25.33 0.34 13.30
CA PHE A 442 24.95 0.55 11.90
C PHE A 442 24.67 2.03 11.63
N ARG A 443 25.21 2.56 10.52
CA ARG A 443 24.89 3.89 10.00
C ARG A 443 24.87 3.87 8.49
N LEU A 444 23.92 4.63 7.91
CA LEU A 444 23.77 4.82 6.47
C LEU A 444 23.76 6.33 6.19
N TYR A 445 24.83 6.84 5.59
CA TYR A 445 24.97 8.23 5.17
C TYR A 445 24.60 8.34 3.70
N TYR A 446 23.65 9.19 3.34
CA TYR A 446 23.25 9.46 1.96
C TYR A 446 23.50 10.93 1.62
N TYR A 447 24.28 11.17 0.56
CA TYR A 447 24.80 12.52 0.21
C TYR A 447 23.91 13.26 -0.80
N SER A 448 22.86 12.65 -1.33
CA SER A 448 21.90 13.33 -2.22
C SER A 448 22.60 14.09 -3.35
N PHE A 449 22.40 15.39 -3.44
CA PHE A 449 23.02 16.26 -4.46
C PHE A 449 24.51 16.55 -4.22
N MET A 450 25.04 16.28 -3.02
CA MET A 450 26.40 16.61 -2.66
C MET A 450 27.39 15.64 -3.30
N GLN A 451 28.61 16.14 -3.53
CA GLN A 451 29.67 15.40 -4.22
C GLN A 451 30.98 15.46 -3.41
N PRO A 452 30.99 14.99 -2.17
CA PRO A 452 32.22 14.99 -1.39
C PRO A 452 33.29 14.12 -2.05
N SER A 453 34.52 14.59 -2.03
CA SER A 453 35.67 13.79 -2.48
C SER A 453 36.19 12.83 -1.40
N TYR A 454 35.84 13.08 -0.15
CA TYR A 454 36.10 12.20 0.99
C TYR A 454 35.22 12.56 2.19
N ARG A 455 35.20 11.66 3.17
CA ARG A 455 34.63 11.89 4.50
C ARG A 455 35.53 11.30 5.57
N ASP A 456 35.63 12.04 6.66
CA ASP A 456 36.31 11.61 7.88
C ASP A 456 35.28 11.10 8.89
N PHE A 457 35.63 10.04 9.60
CA PHE A 457 34.81 9.46 10.66
C PHE A 457 35.69 9.21 11.87
N ASP A 458 35.15 9.48 13.06
CA ASP A 458 35.78 9.13 14.34
C ASP A 458 34.74 8.45 15.24
N PHE A 459 34.86 7.14 15.38
CA PHE A 459 33.98 6.37 16.25
C PHE A 459 34.63 6.10 17.65
N GLY A 460 35.87 6.55 17.85
CA GLY A 460 36.60 6.28 19.06
C GLY A 460 36.86 4.78 19.32
N GLY A 461 37.62 4.47 20.34
CA GLY A 461 37.77 3.10 20.85
C GLY A 461 38.46 2.10 19.92
N GLU A 462 38.35 0.81 20.30
CA GLU A 462 38.99 -0.32 19.63
C GLU A 462 38.02 -1.13 18.72
N GLU A 463 36.79 -0.71 18.63
CA GLU A 463 35.81 -1.41 17.84
C GLU A 463 36.12 -1.30 16.34
N GLU A 464 35.93 -2.41 15.60
CA GLU A 464 36.17 -2.48 14.16
C GLU A 464 34.87 -2.32 13.39
N TYR A 465 34.90 -1.49 12.34
CA TYR A 465 33.77 -1.22 11.46
C TYR A 465 34.08 -1.63 10.03
N ILE A 466 33.13 -2.25 9.40
CA ILE A 466 33.12 -2.53 7.98
C ILE A 466 32.48 -1.34 7.27
N VAL A 467 33.16 -0.80 6.24
CA VAL A 467 32.67 0.35 5.48
C VAL A 467 32.48 -0.01 4.02
N ASP A 468 31.29 0.29 3.52
CA ASP A 468 30.91 0.13 2.13
C ASP A 468 30.56 1.49 1.50
N ILE A 469 31.02 1.72 0.28
CA ILE A 469 30.62 2.85 -0.58
C ILE A 469 29.55 2.33 -1.53
N ILE A 470 28.42 3.02 -1.58
CA ILE A 470 27.25 2.66 -2.38
C ILE A 470 27.02 3.73 -3.45
N ASP A 471 27.04 3.34 -4.70
CA ASP A 471 26.53 4.16 -5.81
C ASP A 471 25.06 3.81 -6.04
N THR A 472 24.17 4.73 -5.72
CA THR A 472 22.72 4.48 -5.78
C THR A 472 22.17 4.46 -7.19
N MET A 473 22.89 5.10 -8.14
CA MET A 473 22.50 5.18 -9.56
C MET A 473 23.06 4.01 -10.37
N ASP A 474 24.33 3.66 -10.15
CA ASP A 474 24.98 2.52 -10.82
C ASP A 474 24.71 1.18 -10.11
N MET A 475 23.99 1.21 -8.99
CA MET A 475 23.59 0.04 -8.19
C MET A 475 24.78 -0.82 -7.77
N THR A 476 25.86 -0.20 -7.31
CA THR A 476 27.08 -0.90 -6.89
C THR A 476 27.38 -0.69 -5.42
N ILE A 477 27.95 -1.72 -4.81
CA ILE A 477 28.46 -1.67 -3.44
C ILE A 477 29.94 -2.07 -3.48
N THR A 478 30.80 -1.13 -3.11
CA THR A 478 32.27 -1.35 -3.05
C THR A 478 32.73 -1.35 -1.60
N ARG A 479 33.36 -2.43 -1.18
CA ARG A 479 33.97 -2.50 0.16
C ARG A 479 35.19 -1.59 0.24
N ALA A 480 35.11 -0.52 1.06
CA ALA A 480 36.24 0.38 1.32
C ALA A 480 37.27 -0.27 2.24
N GLY A 481 36.83 -1.04 3.24
CA GLY A 481 37.72 -1.73 4.16
C GLY A 481 37.11 -2.00 5.53
N LYS A 482 38.02 -2.31 6.46
CA LYS A 482 37.75 -2.40 7.88
C LYS A 482 38.58 -1.34 8.61
N PHE A 483 37.96 -0.63 9.52
CA PHE A 483 38.56 0.55 10.17
C PHE A 483 38.26 0.56 11.66
N LYS A 484 39.13 1.26 12.44
CA LYS A 484 38.96 1.52 13.86
C LYS A 484 39.28 2.99 14.16
N GLY A 485 38.64 3.55 15.18
CA GLY A 485 38.88 4.91 15.63
C GLY A 485 38.64 5.94 14.55
N TYR A 486 39.64 6.78 14.27
CA TYR A 486 39.57 7.77 13.17
C TYR A 486 40.01 7.14 11.84
N PHE A 487 39.23 7.39 10.79
CA PHE A 487 39.55 6.96 9.43
C PHE A 487 38.94 7.88 8.38
N LYS A 488 39.54 7.87 7.19
CA LYS A 488 39.13 8.64 6.03
C LYS A 488 38.64 7.71 4.93
N ILE A 489 37.52 8.03 4.32
CA ILE A 489 36.95 7.32 3.16
C ILE A 489 36.97 8.25 1.96
N GLU A 490 37.71 7.87 0.92
CA GLU A 490 37.72 8.57 -0.36
C GLU A 490 36.44 8.23 -1.14
N LEU A 491 35.86 9.21 -1.81
CA LEU A 491 34.63 9.10 -2.60
C LEU A 491 34.86 9.55 -4.04
N PRO A 492 34.08 9.05 -5.01
CA PRO A 492 34.29 9.33 -6.45
C PRO A 492 33.87 10.73 -6.90
N THR A 493 33.58 11.66 -5.99
CA THR A 493 33.12 13.03 -6.32
C THR A 493 31.91 13.02 -7.26
N LYS A 494 30.90 12.24 -6.92
CA LYS A 494 29.71 11.99 -7.70
C LYS A 494 28.45 12.23 -6.83
N LYS A 495 27.34 12.66 -7.41
CA LYS A 495 26.04 12.78 -6.74
C LYS A 495 25.48 11.40 -6.37
N TYR A 496 24.55 11.41 -5.44
CA TYR A 496 23.75 10.24 -5.07
C TYR A 496 24.56 9.07 -4.51
N MET A 497 25.67 9.37 -3.85
CA MET A 497 26.50 8.39 -3.16
C MET A 497 25.98 8.15 -1.75
N ALA A 498 26.20 6.95 -1.24
CA ALA A 498 25.98 6.64 0.19
C ALA A 498 27.17 5.89 0.77
N ILE A 499 27.35 6.01 2.10
CA ILE A 499 28.29 5.21 2.87
C ILE A 499 27.53 4.40 3.90
N ARG A 500 27.73 3.09 3.90
CA ARG A 500 27.23 2.19 4.94
C ARG A 500 28.35 1.80 5.86
N ILE A 501 28.16 2.00 7.16
CA ILE A 501 29.11 1.62 8.20
C ILE A 501 28.43 0.62 9.12
N GLN A 502 29.06 -0.53 9.35
CA GLN A 502 28.55 -1.60 10.18
C GLN A 502 29.63 -2.08 11.13
N LYS A 503 29.30 -2.31 12.41
CA LYS A 503 30.21 -2.93 13.37
C LYS A 503 30.60 -4.33 12.86
N SER A 504 31.89 -4.63 12.89
CA SER A 504 32.38 -5.98 12.58
C SER A 504 31.99 -6.92 13.73
N VAL A 505 31.27 -8.00 13.39
CA VAL A 505 30.88 -9.04 14.36
C VAL A 505 32.04 -9.95 14.65
#